data_209704976a58d072e1825865cb3a6636
#
_entry.id   209704976a58d072e1825865cb3a6636
#
_cell.length_a   1.000
_cell.length_b   1.000
_cell.length_c   1.000
_cell.angle_alpha   90.00
_cell.angle_beta   90.00
_cell.angle_gamma   90.00
#
_symmetry.space_group_name_H-M   'P 1'
#
loop_
_entity.id
_entity.type
_entity.pdbx_description
1 polymer ?
#
loop_
_entity_poly.entity_id
_entity_poly.type
_entity_poly.pdbx_seq_one_letter_code
_entity_poly.pdbx_strand_id
1 'polypeptide(L)'
;MDSLSTSHIEKSRKQLFYVLILSLSTKLFVDVVGEIKGEKMGINYGFNKLRFVNPVKSNDMIRGVFKLKEVTRRNPNEILFTHELTIEIKNVKKPAIVCEWLNLSIF
;
A
#
# COMPACT_ATOMS: atom_id res chain seq x y z
N MET A 1 3.30 -16.45 31.56
CA MET A 1 3.94 -16.67 30.27
C MET A 1 2.94 -16.74 29.13
N ASP A 2 1.85 -17.43 29.32
CA ASP A 2 0.85 -17.65 28.30
C ASP A 2 0.14 -16.36 27.87
N SER A 3 -0.18 -15.48 28.82
CA SER A 3 -0.83 -14.19 28.48
C SER A 3 0.09 -13.30 27.64
N LEU A 4 1.39 -13.30 27.92
CA LEU A 4 2.36 -12.55 27.14
C LEU A 4 2.50 -13.11 25.75
N SER A 5 2.58 -14.43 25.60
CA SER A 5 2.65 -15.12 24.31
C SER A 5 1.39 -14.87 23.48
N THR A 6 0.21 -14.93 24.10
CA THR A 6 -1.06 -14.69 23.42
C THR A 6 -1.15 -13.25 22.90
N SER A 7 -0.76 -12.28 23.72
CA SER A 7 -0.75 -10.87 23.33
C SER A 7 0.20 -10.63 22.16
N HIS A 8 1.36 -11.28 22.17
CA HIS A 8 2.33 -11.17 21.09
C HIS A 8 1.81 -11.77 19.77
N ILE A 9 1.14 -12.91 19.83
CA ILE A 9 0.53 -13.55 18.65
C ILE A 9 -0.57 -12.66 18.07
N GLU A 10 -1.42 -12.05 18.90
CA GLU A 10 -2.47 -11.15 18.43
C GLU A 10 -1.89 -9.95 17.68
N LYS A 11 -0.84 -9.34 18.20
CA LYS A 11 -0.16 -8.23 17.53
C LYS A 11 0.42 -8.66 16.19
N SER A 12 1.02 -9.84 16.12
CA SER A 12 1.58 -10.38 14.88
C SER A 12 0.50 -10.62 13.83
N ARG A 13 -0.67 -11.13 14.22
CA ARG A 13 -1.79 -11.34 13.30
C ARG A 13 -2.30 -10.02 12.73
N LYS A 14 -2.45 -8.99 13.56
CA LYS A 14 -2.87 -7.66 13.09
C LYS A 14 -1.87 -7.09 12.10
N GLN A 15 -0.59 -7.18 12.38
CA GLN A 15 0.45 -6.70 11.48
C GLN A 15 0.46 -7.46 10.17
N LEU A 16 0.33 -8.78 10.20
CA LEU A 16 0.21 -9.60 8.98
C LEU A 16 -0.98 -9.19 8.14
N PHE A 17 -2.09 -8.87 8.77
CA PHE A 17 -3.28 -8.41 8.05
C PHE A 17 -3.03 -7.09 7.32
N TYR A 18 -2.38 -6.14 7.96
CA TYR A 18 -1.97 -4.89 7.32
C TYR A 18 -1.01 -5.11 6.16
N VAL A 19 -0.04 -6.01 6.32
CA VAL A 19 0.90 -6.36 5.26
C VAL A 19 0.17 -6.97 4.07
N LEU A 20 -0.79 -7.85 4.30
CA LEU A 20 -1.62 -8.43 3.24
C LEU A 20 -2.40 -7.35 2.50
N ILE A 21 -2.98 -6.38 3.21
CA ILE A 21 -3.70 -5.27 2.59
C ILE A 21 -2.76 -4.44 1.72
N LEU A 22 -1.56 -4.14 2.20
CA LEU A 22 -0.56 -3.43 1.41
C LEU A 22 -0.16 -4.20 0.15
N SER A 23 -0.03 -5.51 0.26
CA SER A 23 0.28 -6.37 -0.89
C SER A 23 -0.84 -6.34 -1.93
N LEU A 24 -2.09 -6.33 -1.49
CA LEU A 24 -3.25 -6.21 -2.38
C LEU A 24 -3.31 -4.85 -3.06
N SER A 25 -2.72 -3.81 -2.46
CA SER A 25 -2.70 -2.47 -3.04
C SER A 25 -2.00 -2.44 -4.40
N THR A 26 -0.98 -3.25 -4.60
CA THR A 26 -0.29 -3.36 -5.89
C THR A 26 -1.26 -3.83 -6.98
N LYS A 27 -2.07 -4.82 -6.68
CA LYS A 27 -3.08 -5.32 -7.62
C LYS A 27 -4.14 -4.28 -7.89
N LEU A 28 -4.60 -3.58 -6.86
CA LEU A 28 -5.59 -2.51 -7.01
C LEU A 28 -5.05 -1.38 -7.89
N PHE A 29 -3.79 -1.05 -7.75
CA PHE A 29 -3.12 -0.05 -8.58
C PHE A 29 -3.11 -0.45 -10.05
N VAL A 30 -2.74 -1.69 -10.35
CA VAL A 30 -2.73 -2.21 -11.72
C VAL A 30 -4.12 -2.19 -12.33
N ASP A 31 -5.15 -2.54 -11.55
CA ASP A 31 -6.54 -2.53 -12.01
C ASP A 31 -7.02 -1.11 -12.36
N VAL A 32 -6.53 -0.10 -11.65
CA VAL A 32 -6.93 1.29 -11.84
C VAL A 32 -6.14 1.97 -12.96
N VAL A 33 -4.82 1.80 -12.96
CA VAL A 33 -3.91 2.50 -13.88
C VAL A 33 -3.71 1.72 -15.18
N GLY A 34 -3.77 0.39 -15.11
CA GLY A 34 -3.49 -0.47 -16.25
C GLY A 34 -2.01 -0.55 -16.57
N GLU A 35 -1.73 -0.97 -17.81
CA GLU A 35 -0.35 -1.06 -18.28
C GLU A 35 0.18 0.30 -18.71
N ILE A 36 1.42 0.59 -18.36
CA ILE A 36 2.12 1.78 -18.82
C ILE A 36 2.82 1.41 -20.13
N LYS A 37 2.48 2.12 -21.20
CA LYS A 37 3.03 1.86 -22.53
C LYS A 37 4.55 2.04 -22.54
N GLY A 38 5.24 1.01 -23.04
CA GLY A 38 6.70 1.02 -23.15
C GLY A 38 7.43 0.59 -21.88
N GLU A 39 6.71 0.34 -20.78
CA GLU A 39 7.34 -0.13 -19.56
C GLU A 39 7.80 -1.58 -19.73
N LYS A 40 9.08 -1.82 -19.45
CA LYS A 40 9.66 -3.16 -19.47
C LYS A 40 9.47 -3.87 -18.14
N MET A 41 9.54 -3.12 -17.03
CA MET A 41 9.43 -3.67 -15.70
C MET A 41 8.90 -2.59 -14.74
N GLY A 42 7.96 -2.99 -13.88
CA GLY A 42 7.53 -2.18 -12.75
C GLY A 42 8.05 -2.77 -11.47
N ILE A 43 8.64 -1.96 -10.62
CA ILE A 43 9.20 -2.38 -9.34
C ILE A 43 8.47 -1.66 -8.22
N ASN A 44 7.99 -2.43 -7.24
CA ASN A 44 7.52 -1.87 -5.99
C ASN A 44 8.74 -1.43 -5.19
N TYR A 45 9.03 -0.14 -5.24
CA TYR A 45 10.28 0.42 -4.73
C TYR A 45 10.29 0.58 -3.22
N GLY A 46 9.14 0.94 -2.64
CA GLY A 46 9.02 1.08 -1.20
C GLY A 46 7.88 1.98 -0.77
N PHE A 47 7.87 2.27 0.51
CA PHE A 47 6.87 3.13 1.14
C PHE A 47 7.56 4.14 2.04
N ASN A 48 7.05 5.38 2.01
CA ASN A 48 7.44 6.41 2.97
C ASN A 48 6.24 6.75 3.84
N LYS A 49 6.50 7.20 5.05
CA LYS A 49 5.46 7.70 5.98
C LYS A 49 4.31 6.71 6.18
N LEU A 50 4.64 5.42 6.22
CA LEU A 50 3.66 4.37 6.40
C LEU A 50 3.10 4.39 7.81
N ARG A 51 1.76 4.47 7.91
CA ARG A 51 1.06 4.47 9.19
C ARG A 51 -0.14 3.54 9.12
N PHE A 52 -0.26 2.71 10.12
CA PHE A 52 -1.44 1.88 10.36
C PHE A 52 -2.33 2.61 11.34
N VAL A 53 -3.39 3.23 10.83
CA VAL A 53 -4.19 4.18 11.61
C VAL A 53 -5.35 3.48 12.33
N ASN A 54 -5.98 2.53 11.66
CA ASN A 54 -7.21 1.92 12.14
C ASN A 54 -7.26 0.44 11.75
N PRO A 55 -7.62 -0.46 12.66
CA PRO A 55 -7.65 -1.89 12.34
C PRO A 55 -8.74 -2.20 11.32
N VAL A 56 -8.45 -3.15 10.44
CA VAL A 56 -9.40 -3.70 9.48
C VAL A 56 -9.84 -5.07 9.97
N LYS A 57 -11.15 -5.28 10.02
CA LYS A 57 -11.74 -6.55 10.41
C LYS A 57 -11.99 -7.42 9.18
N SER A 58 -12.08 -8.72 9.35
CA SER A 58 -12.23 -9.66 8.25
C SER A 58 -13.45 -9.43 7.36
N ASN A 59 -14.52 -8.83 7.89
CA ASN A 59 -15.73 -8.54 7.13
C ASN A 59 -15.80 -7.11 6.59
N ASP A 60 -14.79 -6.31 6.84
CA ASP A 60 -14.75 -4.94 6.35
C ASP A 60 -14.49 -4.89 4.86
N MET A 61 -15.19 -3.99 4.19
CA MET A 61 -14.89 -3.65 2.80
C MET A 61 -13.91 -2.50 2.77
N ILE A 62 -12.88 -2.65 1.97
CA ILE A 62 -11.82 -1.64 1.85
C ILE A 62 -11.67 -1.18 0.40
N ARG A 63 -11.12 0.02 0.23
CA ARG A 63 -10.70 0.51 -1.09
C ARG A 63 -9.39 1.26 -0.98
N GLY A 64 -8.61 1.22 -2.05
CA GLY A 64 -7.40 2.02 -2.16
C GLY A 64 -7.68 3.29 -2.94
N VAL A 65 -7.24 4.42 -2.42
CA VAL A 65 -7.29 5.70 -3.11
C VAL A 65 -5.86 6.13 -3.40
N PHE A 66 -5.53 6.24 -4.68
CA PHE A 66 -4.19 6.59 -5.15
C PHE A 66 -4.20 7.99 -5.72
N LYS A 67 -3.32 8.83 -5.22
CA LYS A 67 -3.14 10.19 -5.72
C LYS A 67 -1.69 10.37 -6.12
N LEU A 68 -1.45 10.66 -7.39
CA LEU A 68 -0.09 10.91 -7.87
C LEU A 68 0.43 12.21 -7.24
N LYS A 69 1.54 12.10 -6.51
CA LYS A 69 2.14 13.21 -5.81
C LYS A 69 3.35 13.77 -6.55
N GLU A 70 4.21 12.88 -7.05
CA GLU A 70 5.47 13.28 -7.65
C GLU A 70 5.90 12.28 -8.71
N VAL A 71 6.54 12.78 -9.76
CA VAL A 71 7.15 11.97 -10.81
C VAL A 71 8.58 12.46 -10.96
N THR A 72 9.53 11.56 -10.76
CA THR A 72 10.96 11.89 -10.83
C THR A 72 11.65 10.99 -11.84
N ARG A 73 12.29 11.59 -12.83
CA ARG A 73 13.13 10.84 -13.75
C ARG A 73 14.51 10.65 -13.10
N ARG A 74 14.88 9.41 -12.83
CA ARG A 74 16.16 9.08 -12.21
C ARG A 74 17.28 8.97 -13.24
N ASN A 75 16.95 8.43 -14.41
CA ASN A 75 17.87 8.34 -15.55
C ASN A 75 17.01 8.18 -16.81
N PRO A 76 17.59 8.12 -18.03
CA PRO A 76 16.78 8.05 -19.25
C PRO A 76 15.79 6.89 -19.31
N ASN A 77 16.05 5.81 -18.59
CA ASN A 77 15.23 4.59 -18.64
C ASN A 77 14.43 4.34 -17.37
N GLU A 78 14.53 5.20 -16.35
CA GLU A 78 13.86 4.96 -15.07
C GLU A 78 13.06 6.18 -14.62
N ILE A 79 11.79 5.94 -14.27
CA ILE A 79 10.90 6.96 -13.72
C ILE A 79 10.37 6.46 -12.39
N LEU A 80 10.54 7.27 -11.35
CA LEU A 80 10.02 7.00 -10.02
C LEU A 80 8.71 7.76 -9.83
N PHE A 81 7.64 7.02 -9.56
CA PHE A 81 6.33 7.58 -9.24
C PHE A 81 6.10 7.50 -7.73
N THR A 82 5.68 8.61 -7.16
CA THR A 82 5.27 8.66 -5.76
C THR A 82 3.78 8.90 -5.69
N HIS A 83 3.05 7.97 -5.09
CA HIS A 83 1.60 8.09 -4.90
C HIS A 83 1.29 8.25 -3.42
N GLU A 84 0.32 9.10 -3.11
CA GLU A 84 -0.34 9.06 -1.81
C GLU A 84 -1.35 7.92 -1.86
N LEU A 85 -1.15 6.93 -1.02
CA LEU A 85 -2.06 5.78 -0.90
C LEU A 85 -2.80 5.87 0.41
N THR A 86 -4.12 5.83 0.31
CA THR A 86 -5.01 5.76 1.46
C THR A 86 -5.89 4.53 1.30
N ILE A 87 -5.85 3.63 2.28
CA ILE A 87 -6.75 2.49 2.34
C ILE A 87 -7.91 2.88 3.25
N GLU A 88 -9.10 2.97 2.66
CA GLU A 88 -10.31 3.36 3.37
C GLU A 88 -11.16 2.14 3.69
N ILE A 89 -11.86 2.22 4.82
CA ILE A 89 -12.82 1.20 5.25
C ILE A 89 -14.21 1.77 5.03
N LYS A 90 -15.10 0.99 4.40
CA LYS A 90 -16.47 1.41 4.15
C LYS A 90 -17.17 1.79 5.47
N ASN A 91 -17.82 2.95 5.46
CA ASN A 91 -18.57 3.50 6.62
C ASN A 91 -17.72 3.88 7.81
N VAL A 92 -16.40 3.99 7.65
CA VAL A 92 -15.49 4.44 8.71
C VAL A 92 -14.77 5.69 8.23
N LYS A 93 -14.81 6.75 9.04
CA LYS A 93 -14.21 8.05 8.65
C LYS A 93 -12.69 8.00 8.62
N LYS A 94 -12.07 7.31 9.60
CA LYS A 94 -10.61 7.21 9.65
C LYS A 94 -10.14 6.14 8.69
N PRO A 95 -9.10 6.42 7.87
CA PRO A 95 -8.53 5.39 7.01
C PRO A 95 -7.83 4.30 7.82
N ALA A 96 -7.68 3.14 7.22
CA ALA A 96 -6.93 2.04 7.84
C ALA A 96 -5.42 2.27 7.73
N ILE A 97 -4.98 2.67 6.54
CA ILE A 97 -3.56 2.84 6.22
C ILE A 97 -3.40 4.11 5.42
N VAL A 98 -2.35 4.86 5.72
CA VAL A 98 -1.89 5.99 4.90
C VAL A 98 -0.39 5.86 4.68
N CYS A 99 0.04 6.13 3.47
CA CYS A 99 1.46 6.09 3.13
C CYS A 99 1.75 6.81 1.82
N GLU A 100 3.03 7.01 1.55
CA GLU A 100 3.51 7.32 0.21
C GLU A 100 4.05 6.03 -0.39
N TRP A 101 3.51 5.62 -1.52
CA TRP A 101 3.94 4.42 -2.21
C TRP A 101 4.79 4.78 -3.42
N LEU A 102 5.97 4.18 -3.48
CA LEU A 102 6.96 4.46 -4.50
C LEU A 102 7.01 3.31 -5.50
N ASN A 103 6.78 3.65 -6.76
CA ASN A 103 6.85 2.73 -7.89
C ASN A 103 7.94 3.16 -8.83
N LEU A 104 8.82 2.24 -9.20
CA LEU A 104 9.83 2.49 -10.21
C LEU A 104 9.44 1.79 -11.50
N SER A 105 9.35 2.55 -12.58
CA SER A 105 9.11 2.01 -13.92
C SER A 105 10.39 2.05 -14.73
N ILE A 106 10.73 0.93 -15.33
CA ILE A 106 11.90 0.79 -16.20
C ILE A 106 11.41 0.65 -17.64
N PHE A 107 11.96 1.48 -18.50
CA PHE A 107 11.59 1.56 -19.91
C PHE A 107 12.68 1.06 -20.85
#